data_e652ab247e7f2b873f2fbf9a38826362
#
_entry.id   e652ab247e7f2b873f2fbf9a38826362
#
_cell.length_a   1.000
_cell.length_b   1.000
_cell.length_c   1.000
_cell.angle_alpha   90.00
_cell.angle_beta   90.00
_cell.angle_gamma   90.00
#
_symmetry.space_group_name_H-M   'P 1'
#
loop_
_entity.id
_entity.type
_entity.pdbx_description
1 polymer ?
#
loop_
_entity_poly.entity_id
_entity_poly.type
_entity_poly.pdbx_seq_one_letter_code
_entity_poly.pdbx_strand_id
1 'polypeptide(L)'
;MGKPTASFTARRGEAPRRSAASTLPRPTSSPDGQLLDQLGRPLRDLRISITDRCNFRCTYCMPKEVFNSDYAYLPQKALLSFEEITRLARLFVAHGVHKIRLTGGEPLLRKNMEQLVAQLAALRTPDGQALDITLTTNGSLLRRKAQVLAEAGLKRVTISLDSLDDAVFRAMNDVDFPVAKVLGGIEAAREAGLGPVKVNMVVKRGTNEHDI
;
A
#
# COMPACT_ATOMS: atom_id res chain seq x y z
N MET A 1 -48.05 0.65 -10.11
CA MET A 1 -47.20 1.44 -9.23
C MET A 1 -45.80 1.43 -9.80
N GLY A 2 -45.43 2.49 -10.53
CA GLY A 2 -44.16 2.59 -11.29
C GLY A 2 -42.99 3.01 -10.40
N LYS A 3 -41.85 2.34 -10.56
CA LYS A 3 -40.57 2.76 -9.95
C LYS A 3 -40.01 3.93 -10.76
N PRO A 4 -39.45 4.97 -10.12
CA PRO A 4 -38.79 6.04 -10.85
C PRO A 4 -37.41 5.56 -11.29
N THR A 5 -37.18 5.56 -12.59
CA THR A 5 -35.86 5.44 -13.23
C THR A 5 -35.15 6.78 -13.16
N ALA A 6 -34.12 6.90 -12.34
CA ALA A 6 -33.25 8.06 -12.35
C ALA A 6 -32.29 7.94 -13.55
N SER A 7 -32.56 8.73 -14.59
CA SER A 7 -31.64 8.89 -15.73
C SER A 7 -30.49 9.84 -15.31
N PHE A 8 -29.29 9.30 -15.22
CA PHE A 8 -28.08 10.09 -15.00
C PHE A 8 -27.60 10.62 -16.35
N THR A 9 -28.03 11.83 -16.73
CA THR A 9 -27.47 12.56 -17.87
C THR A 9 -26.12 13.17 -17.46
N ALA A 10 -25.04 12.59 -17.94
CA ALA A 10 -23.72 13.19 -17.83
C ALA A 10 -23.71 14.51 -18.63
N ARG A 11 -23.77 15.63 -17.96
CA ARG A 11 -23.44 16.95 -18.55
C ARG A 11 -21.96 16.94 -18.88
N ARG A 12 -21.64 17.06 -20.17
CA ARG A 12 -20.28 17.49 -20.60
C ARG A 12 -20.03 18.87 -20.01
N GLY A 13 -19.36 18.90 -18.85
CA GLY A 13 -18.93 20.13 -18.21
C GLY A 13 -17.70 20.68 -18.91
N GLU A 14 -17.71 21.97 -19.16
CA GLU A 14 -16.57 22.78 -19.58
C GLU A 14 -15.33 22.45 -18.74
N ALA A 15 -14.17 22.40 -19.41
CA ALA A 15 -12.89 22.25 -18.75
C ALA A 15 -12.76 23.33 -17.66
N PRO A 16 -12.33 22.98 -16.44
CA PRO A 16 -12.16 23.99 -15.40
C PRO A 16 -11.16 25.03 -15.88
N ARG A 17 -11.58 26.29 -15.87
CA ARG A 17 -10.69 27.45 -16.07
C ARG A 17 -9.53 27.28 -15.11
N ARG A 18 -8.31 27.35 -15.62
CA ARG A 18 -7.09 27.36 -14.80
C ARG A 18 -7.27 28.43 -13.73
N SER A 19 -7.62 28.03 -12.55
CA SER A 19 -7.60 28.84 -11.35
C SER A 19 -6.20 29.41 -11.22
N ALA A 20 -6.11 30.70 -10.86
CA ALA A 20 -4.87 31.38 -10.58
C ALA A 20 -3.93 30.49 -9.80
N ALA A 21 -2.68 30.41 -10.24
CA ALA A 21 -1.65 29.61 -9.62
C ALA A 21 -1.70 29.83 -8.10
N SER A 22 -2.18 28.85 -7.38
CA SER A 22 -2.06 28.80 -5.93
C SER A 22 -0.56 28.95 -5.67
N THR A 23 -0.15 30.05 -5.07
CA THR A 23 1.19 30.22 -4.55
C THR A 23 1.32 29.25 -3.38
N LEU A 24 1.55 27.97 -3.70
CA LEU A 24 1.99 27.03 -2.69
C LEU A 24 3.27 27.62 -2.09
N PRO A 25 3.32 27.80 -0.77
CA PRO A 25 4.54 28.29 -0.13
C PRO A 25 5.68 27.37 -0.57
N ARG A 26 6.80 27.97 -0.97
CA ARG A 26 7.99 27.19 -1.33
C ARG A 26 8.42 26.39 -0.12
N PRO A 27 8.76 25.10 -0.30
CA PRO A 27 9.31 24.31 0.79
C PRO A 27 10.55 25.04 1.32
N THR A 28 10.60 25.25 2.62
CA THR A 28 11.78 25.80 3.29
C THR A 28 12.79 24.66 3.40
N SER A 29 14.01 24.86 2.90
CA SER A 29 15.10 23.94 3.19
C SER A 29 15.68 24.30 4.57
N SER A 30 15.98 23.27 5.39
CA SER A 30 16.83 23.47 6.56
C SER A 30 18.26 23.88 6.13
N PRO A 31 19.10 24.40 7.04
CA PRO A 31 20.50 24.74 6.73
C PRO A 31 21.31 23.56 6.21
N ASP A 32 20.91 22.33 6.48
CA ASP A 32 21.52 21.07 6.00
C ASP A 32 20.92 20.57 4.67
N GLY A 33 20.02 21.34 4.02
CA GLY A 33 19.42 21.01 2.73
C GLY A 33 18.22 20.06 2.79
N GLN A 34 17.74 19.65 3.98
CA GLN A 34 16.56 18.82 4.11
C GLN A 34 15.30 19.57 3.69
N LEU A 35 14.38 18.88 3.00
CA LEU A 35 13.06 19.41 2.71
C LEU A 35 12.19 19.36 3.97
N LEU A 36 11.71 20.54 4.36
CA LEU A 36 10.80 20.73 5.50
C LEU A 36 9.42 21.14 5.02
N ASP A 37 8.39 20.71 5.69
CA ASP A 37 7.05 21.26 5.51
C ASP A 37 6.88 22.59 6.28
N GLN A 38 5.68 23.19 6.18
CA GLN A 38 5.40 24.47 6.85
C GLN A 38 5.48 24.41 8.40
N LEU A 39 5.44 23.22 8.98
CA LEU A 39 5.57 22.97 10.41
C LEU A 39 7.00 22.57 10.81
N GLY A 40 7.97 22.68 9.90
CA GLY A 40 9.36 22.32 10.13
C GLY A 40 9.60 20.80 10.20
N ARG A 41 8.66 19.98 9.71
CA ARG A 41 8.83 18.52 9.75
C ARG A 41 9.57 18.05 8.50
N PRO A 42 10.63 17.23 8.65
CA PRO A 42 11.40 16.71 7.53
C PRO A 42 10.64 15.60 6.79
N LEU A 43 10.94 15.46 5.49
CA LEU A 43 10.48 14.34 4.68
C LEU A 43 11.25 13.09 5.04
N ARG A 44 10.59 12.11 5.70
CA ARG A 44 11.25 10.89 6.22
C ARG A 44 10.71 9.59 5.64
N ASP A 45 9.41 9.55 5.37
CA ASP A 45 8.70 8.34 4.95
C ASP A 45 8.14 8.51 3.53
N LEU A 46 8.31 7.49 2.70
CA LEU A 46 7.70 7.41 1.37
C LEU A 46 6.81 6.18 1.28
N ARG A 47 5.55 6.38 0.91
CA ARG A 47 4.63 5.28 0.61
C ARG A 47 4.44 5.18 -0.89
N ILE A 48 4.68 3.99 -1.45
CA ILE A 48 4.56 3.71 -2.87
C ILE A 48 3.46 2.67 -3.09
N SER A 49 2.40 3.05 -3.79
CA SER A 49 1.39 2.13 -4.29
C SER A 49 1.87 1.58 -5.63
N ILE A 50 2.06 0.25 -5.72
CA ILE A 50 2.71 -0.40 -6.87
C ILE A 50 1.74 -1.14 -7.78
N THR A 51 0.48 -1.28 -7.37
CA THR A 51 -0.60 -1.90 -8.15
C THR A 51 -1.96 -1.45 -7.60
N ASP A 52 -2.94 -1.38 -8.47
CA ASP A 52 -4.35 -1.16 -8.15
C ASP A 52 -5.12 -2.47 -7.93
N ARG A 53 -4.52 -3.63 -8.25
CA ARG A 53 -5.15 -4.96 -8.14
C ARG A 53 -5.07 -5.49 -6.73
N CYS A 54 -6.17 -6.08 -6.26
CA CYS A 54 -6.25 -6.82 -5.01
C CYS A 54 -7.02 -8.13 -5.24
N ASN A 55 -6.69 -9.16 -4.48
CA ASN A 55 -7.41 -10.42 -4.48
C ASN A 55 -8.48 -10.50 -3.38
N PHE A 56 -8.61 -9.47 -2.53
CA PHE A 56 -9.73 -9.29 -1.61
C PHE A 56 -10.72 -8.25 -2.13
N ARG A 57 -11.95 -8.30 -1.62
CA ARG A 57 -13.03 -7.37 -1.91
C ARG A 57 -13.57 -6.77 -0.61
N CYS A 58 -12.66 -6.40 0.29
CA CYS A 58 -13.04 -5.85 1.58
C CYS A 58 -14.11 -4.79 1.43
N THR A 59 -15.20 -4.97 2.16
CA THR A 59 -16.45 -4.20 2.01
C THR A 59 -16.27 -2.69 2.20
N TYR A 60 -15.22 -2.28 2.90
CA TYR A 60 -14.86 -0.89 3.18
C TYR A 60 -13.79 -0.31 2.23
N CYS A 61 -13.13 -1.15 1.39
CA CYS A 61 -11.99 -0.74 0.57
C CYS A 61 -12.25 -0.93 -0.93
N MET A 62 -12.60 -2.14 -1.34
CA MET A 62 -12.81 -2.53 -2.74
C MET A 62 -14.09 -3.37 -2.88
N PRO A 63 -15.27 -2.82 -2.56
CA PRO A 63 -16.53 -3.58 -2.58
C PRO A 63 -16.84 -4.12 -3.97
N LYS A 64 -17.44 -5.33 -4.03
CA LYS A 64 -17.75 -6.07 -5.26
C LYS A 64 -18.65 -5.30 -6.23
N GLU A 65 -19.51 -4.42 -5.70
CA GLU A 65 -20.40 -3.59 -6.50
C GLU A 65 -19.66 -2.64 -7.43
N VAL A 66 -18.45 -2.21 -7.02
CA VAL A 66 -17.58 -1.31 -7.79
C VAL A 66 -16.47 -2.09 -8.48
N PHE A 67 -15.80 -2.96 -7.73
CA PHE A 67 -14.61 -3.69 -8.22
C PHE A 67 -14.98 -5.12 -8.68
N ASN A 68 -15.96 -5.22 -9.55
CA ASN A 68 -16.44 -6.46 -10.17
C ASN A 68 -15.52 -6.93 -11.32
N SER A 69 -15.97 -7.95 -12.06
CA SER A 69 -15.25 -8.50 -13.22
C SER A 69 -15.02 -7.49 -14.34
N ASP A 70 -15.91 -6.49 -14.46
CA ASP A 70 -15.90 -5.50 -15.55
C ASP A 70 -15.09 -4.25 -15.18
N TYR A 71 -14.61 -4.16 -13.95
CA TYR A 71 -13.78 -3.04 -13.50
C TYR A 71 -12.47 -2.98 -14.27
N ALA A 72 -12.21 -1.84 -14.92
CA ALA A 72 -11.04 -1.62 -15.75
C ALA A 72 -9.80 -1.28 -14.90
N TYR A 73 -9.11 -2.30 -14.38
CA TYR A 73 -7.80 -2.12 -13.74
C TYR A 73 -6.76 -1.60 -14.73
N LEU A 74 -5.78 -0.88 -14.21
CA LEU A 74 -4.67 -0.41 -15.04
C LEU A 74 -3.96 -1.58 -15.73
N PRO A 75 -3.70 -1.46 -17.03
CA PRO A 75 -2.86 -2.45 -17.73
C PRO A 75 -1.43 -2.38 -17.17
N GLN A 76 -0.72 -3.51 -17.17
CA GLN A 76 0.63 -3.58 -16.61
C GLN A 76 1.58 -2.52 -17.17
N LYS A 77 1.45 -2.18 -18.46
CA LYS A 77 2.25 -1.15 -19.13
C LYS A 77 2.01 0.28 -18.65
N ALA A 78 0.90 0.53 -17.93
CA ALA A 78 0.60 1.83 -17.32
C ALA A 78 1.11 1.94 -15.87
N LEU A 79 1.57 0.83 -15.28
CA LEU A 79 2.23 0.84 -13.99
C LEU A 79 3.71 1.16 -14.18
N LEU A 80 4.28 1.93 -13.27
CA LEU A 80 5.73 2.17 -13.25
C LEU A 80 6.50 0.85 -13.21
N SER A 81 7.59 0.75 -13.97
CA SER A 81 8.54 -0.36 -13.85
C SER A 81 9.27 -0.34 -12.51
N PHE A 82 9.96 -1.42 -12.15
CA PHE A 82 10.74 -1.45 -10.91
C PHE A 82 11.93 -0.49 -10.98
N GLU A 83 12.50 -0.30 -12.16
CA GLU A 83 13.58 0.66 -12.41
C GLU A 83 13.10 2.10 -12.26
N GLU A 84 11.91 2.42 -12.77
CA GLU A 84 11.29 3.75 -12.60
C GLU A 84 10.96 4.02 -11.14
N ILE A 85 10.38 3.05 -10.41
CA ILE A 85 10.12 3.15 -8.97
C ILE A 85 11.44 3.38 -8.23
N THR A 86 12.48 2.61 -8.55
CA THR A 86 13.80 2.73 -7.91
C THR A 86 14.43 4.09 -8.20
N ARG A 87 14.32 4.60 -9.43
CA ARG A 87 14.79 5.93 -9.80
C ARG A 87 14.08 7.03 -8.99
N LEU A 88 12.75 6.95 -8.88
CA LEU A 88 11.98 7.89 -8.05
C LEU A 88 12.38 7.77 -6.57
N ALA A 89 12.45 6.55 -6.04
CA ALA A 89 12.87 6.32 -4.66
C ALA A 89 14.23 6.95 -4.36
N ARG A 90 15.21 6.84 -5.28
CA ARG A 90 16.53 7.45 -5.13
C ARG A 90 16.45 8.98 -4.98
N LEU A 91 15.58 9.63 -5.75
CA LEU A 91 15.37 11.08 -5.61
C LEU A 91 14.82 11.44 -4.24
N PHE A 92 13.81 10.70 -3.75
CA PHE A 92 13.25 10.93 -2.43
C PHE A 92 14.25 10.65 -1.31
N VAL A 93 15.08 9.62 -1.46
CA VAL A 93 16.17 9.30 -0.52
C VAL A 93 17.19 10.43 -0.45
N ALA A 94 17.58 11.01 -1.59
CA ALA A 94 18.45 12.18 -1.62
C ALA A 94 17.88 13.40 -0.89
N HIS A 95 16.55 13.45 -0.73
CA HIS A 95 15.83 14.49 0.01
C HIS A 95 15.48 14.12 1.47
N GLY A 96 16.06 13.05 2.01
CA GLY A 96 15.94 12.70 3.43
C GLY A 96 14.99 11.55 3.75
N VAL A 97 14.38 10.92 2.75
CA VAL A 97 13.60 9.69 3.00
C VAL A 97 14.54 8.56 3.41
N HIS A 98 14.27 7.95 4.55
CA HIS A 98 15.00 6.79 5.06
C HIS A 98 14.12 5.55 5.22
N LYS A 99 12.80 5.69 5.02
CA LYS A 99 11.84 4.59 5.10
C LYS A 99 10.93 4.57 3.88
N ILE A 100 10.81 3.38 3.27
CA ILE A 100 9.92 3.14 2.15
C ILE A 100 8.90 2.08 2.54
N ARG A 101 7.62 2.40 2.34
CA ARG A 101 6.52 1.46 2.52
C ARG A 101 5.91 1.11 1.18
N LEU A 102 6.04 -0.15 0.80
CA LEU A 102 5.38 -0.71 -0.38
C LEU A 102 3.94 -1.11 -0.03
N THR A 103 3.01 -0.73 -0.89
CA THR A 103 1.58 -0.99 -0.75
C THR A 103 0.93 -1.06 -2.14
N GLY A 104 -0.40 -1.03 -2.20
CA GLY A 104 -1.17 -1.05 -3.44
C GLY A 104 -2.60 -1.47 -3.13
N GLY A 105 -3.25 -2.18 -4.03
CA GLY A 105 -4.30 -3.12 -3.68
C GLY A 105 -3.64 -4.22 -2.84
N GLU A 106 -3.22 -5.34 -3.45
CA GLU A 106 -2.34 -6.31 -2.80
C GLU A 106 -0.98 -6.33 -3.51
N PRO A 107 0.08 -5.79 -2.91
CA PRO A 107 1.39 -5.66 -3.57
C PRO A 107 2.02 -7.01 -3.94
N LEU A 108 1.74 -8.08 -3.19
CA LEU A 108 2.29 -9.42 -3.46
C LEU A 108 1.68 -10.09 -4.70
N LEU A 109 0.64 -9.53 -5.30
CA LEU A 109 0.14 -9.94 -6.61
C LEU A 109 1.06 -9.52 -7.75
N ARG A 110 1.85 -8.46 -7.56
CA ARG A 110 2.83 -8.04 -8.56
C ARG A 110 3.96 -9.07 -8.62
N LYS A 111 4.21 -9.61 -9.81
CA LYS A 111 5.26 -10.62 -10.01
C LYS A 111 6.64 -10.05 -9.69
N ASN A 112 7.52 -10.89 -9.22
CA ASN A 112 8.94 -10.58 -8.96
C ASN A 112 9.16 -9.41 -7.97
N MET A 113 8.30 -9.31 -6.95
CA MET A 113 8.40 -8.26 -5.92
C MET A 113 9.74 -8.25 -5.19
N GLU A 114 10.36 -9.40 -5.05
CA GLU A 114 11.70 -9.56 -4.48
C GLU A 114 12.76 -8.76 -5.25
N GLN A 115 12.61 -8.60 -6.57
CA GLN A 115 13.53 -7.78 -7.37
C GLN A 115 13.40 -6.29 -7.02
N LEU A 116 12.16 -5.78 -6.86
CA LEU A 116 11.96 -4.40 -6.42
C LEU A 116 12.52 -4.18 -5.02
N VAL A 117 12.25 -5.12 -4.10
CA VAL A 117 12.79 -5.04 -2.73
C VAL A 117 14.32 -4.99 -2.76
N ALA A 118 14.98 -5.85 -3.54
CA ALA A 118 16.42 -5.87 -3.68
C ALA A 118 16.99 -4.56 -4.26
N GLN A 119 16.33 -4.01 -5.30
CA GLN A 119 16.72 -2.72 -5.88
C GLN A 119 16.61 -1.57 -4.87
N LEU A 120 15.56 -1.53 -4.07
CA LEU A 120 15.36 -0.53 -3.03
C LEU A 120 16.33 -0.74 -1.85
N ALA A 121 16.59 -1.99 -1.47
CA ALA A 121 17.52 -2.34 -0.40
C ALA A 121 18.99 -1.99 -0.73
N ALA A 122 19.32 -1.87 -2.02
CA ALA A 122 20.63 -1.43 -2.47
C ALA A 122 20.84 0.09 -2.33
N LEU A 123 19.76 0.88 -2.19
CA LEU A 123 19.87 2.33 -1.99
C LEU A 123 20.43 2.65 -0.60
N ARG A 124 21.12 3.78 -0.52
CA ARG A 124 21.66 4.32 0.74
C ARG A 124 21.23 5.77 0.89
N THR A 125 20.99 6.16 2.12
CA THR A 125 20.81 7.56 2.50
C THR A 125 22.09 8.38 2.25
N PRO A 126 22.05 9.70 2.20
CA PRO A 126 23.26 10.53 2.01
C PRO A 126 24.35 10.28 3.04
N ASP A 127 23.98 9.87 4.27
CA ASP A 127 24.89 9.48 5.35
C ASP A 127 25.30 7.99 5.30
N GLY A 128 24.98 7.27 4.21
CA GLY A 128 25.41 5.89 3.98
C GLY A 128 24.55 4.80 4.65
N GLN A 129 23.45 5.17 5.34
CA GLN A 129 22.61 4.21 6.05
C GLN A 129 21.72 3.40 5.09
N ALA A 130 21.40 2.18 5.50
CA ALA A 130 20.43 1.35 4.79
C ALA A 130 19.00 1.86 5.02
N LEU A 131 18.15 1.73 3.99
CA LEU A 131 16.73 2.08 4.10
C LEU A 131 15.94 1.08 4.93
N ASP A 132 14.94 1.58 5.67
CA ASP A 132 13.90 0.77 6.29
C ASP A 132 12.81 0.46 5.27
N ILE A 133 12.86 -0.72 4.65
CA ILE A 133 11.89 -1.15 3.66
C ILE A 133 10.82 -1.99 4.33
N THR A 134 9.58 -1.56 4.19
CA THR A 134 8.40 -2.20 4.79
C THR A 134 7.35 -2.51 3.73
N LEU A 135 6.54 -3.53 3.98
CA LEU A 135 5.45 -3.95 3.12
C LEU A 135 4.13 -3.95 3.91
N THR A 136 3.06 -3.43 3.29
CA THR A 136 1.69 -3.61 3.81
C THR A 136 0.96 -4.59 2.90
N THR A 137 0.42 -5.66 3.45
CA THR A 137 -0.21 -6.77 2.72
C THR A 137 -1.43 -7.29 3.45
N ASN A 138 -2.37 -7.91 2.73
CA ASN A 138 -3.47 -8.67 3.32
C ASN A 138 -3.04 -10.06 3.80
N GLY A 139 -1.77 -10.42 3.66
CA GLY A 139 -1.19 -11.67 4.16
C GLY A 139 -1.49 -12.91 3.32
N SER A 140 -2.39 -12.84 2.35
CA SER A 140 -2.85 -14.03 1.59
C SER A 140 -1.75 -14.79 0.85
N LEU A 141 -0.69 -14.10 0.44
CA LEU A 141 0.44 -14.65 -0.29
C LEU A 141 1.72 -14.73 0.55
N LEU A 142 1.70 -14.21 1.77
CA LEU A 142 2.89 -13.99 2.58
C LEU A 142 3.60 -15.31 2.94
N ARG A 143 2.85 -16.37 3.27
CA ARG A 143 3.43 -17.70 3.58
C ARG A 143 4.39 -18.19 2.50
N ARG A 144 4.11 -17.92 1.24
CA ARG A 144 4.94 -18.37 0.10
C ARG A 144 6.06 -17.41 -0.25
N LYS A 145 6.01 -16.17 0.23
CA LYS A 145 6.91 -15.10 -0.21
C LYS A 145 7.77 -14.51 0.91
N ALA A 146 7.48 -14.83 2.18
CA ALA A 146 8.18 -14.23 3.30
C ALA A 146 9.69 -14.40 3.22
N GLN A 147 10.15 -15.64 2.99
CA GLN A 147 11.57 -15.97 2.95
C GLN A 147 12.31 -15.20 1.84
N VAL A 148 11.83 -15.27 0.60
CA VAL A 148 12.49 -14.60 -0.53
C VAL A 148 12.47 -13.07 -0.40
N LEU A 149 11.44 -12.51 0.23
CA LEU A 149 11.37 -11.06 0.49
C LEU A 149 12.36 -10.64 1.58
N ALA A 150 12.53 -11.45 2.63
CA ALA A 150 13.53 -11.21 3.67
C ALA A 150 14.95 -11.26 3.09
N GLU A 151 15.25 -12.27 2.29
CA GLU A 151 16.54 -12.42 1.59
C GLU A 151 16.83 -11.24 0.65
N ALA A 152 15.78 -10.70 0.01
CA ALA A 152 15.87 -9.51 -0.83
C ALA A 152 16.12 -8.20 -0.04
N GLY A 153 15.99 -8.23 1.29
CA GLY A 153 16.25 -7.09 2.16
C GLY A 153 15.02 -6.39 2.72
N LEU A 154 13.82 -6.98 2.59
CA LEU A 154 12.64 -6.50 3.32
C LEU A 154 12.91 -6.59 4.83
N LYS A 155 12.56 -5.54 5.58
CA LYS A 155 12.82 -5.50 7.03
C LYS A 155 11.61 -5.92 7.85
N ARG A 156 10.44 -5.42 7.47
CA ARG A 156 9.21 -5.58 8.28
C ARG A 156 7.98 -5.69 7.41
N VAL A 157 6.95 -6.32 7.95
CA VAL A 157 5.63 -6.39 7.33
C VAL A 157 4.57 -5.79 8.24
N THR A 158 3.59 -5.16 7.62
CA THR A 158 2.32 -4.79 8.23
C THR A 158 1.24 -5.64 7.56
N ILE A 159 0.49 -6.38 8.34
CA ILE A 159 -0.52 -7.30 7.84
C ILE A 159 -1.90 -6.75 8.21
N SER A 160 -2.77 -6.63 7.22
CA SER A 160 -4.17 -6.27 7.44
C SER A 160 -4.93 -7.51 7.89
N LEU A 161 -5.45 -7.48 9.12
CA LEU A 161 -6.20 -8.57 9.73
C LEU A 161 -7.30 -7.98 10.62
N ASP A 162 -8.54 -8.10 10.15
CA ASP A 162 -9.68 -7.40 10.73
C ASP A 162 -10.43 -8.20 11.79
N SER A 163 -10.18 -9.51 11.91
CA SER A 163 -10.76 -10.38 12.94
C SER A 163 -9.98 -11.68 13.04
N LEU A 164 -9.98 -12.28 14.23
CA LEU A 164 -9.54 -13.66 14.45
C LEU A 164 -10.68 -14.68 14.29
N ASP A 165 -11.93 -14.22 14.35
CA ASP A 165 -13.11 -15.03 14.01
C ASP A 165 -13.17 -15.22 12.50
N ASP A 166 -13.16 -16.50 12.05
CA ASP A 166 -13.10 -16.83 10.60
C ASP A 166 -14.36 -16.37 9.85
N ALA A 167 -15.53 -16.41 10.49
CA ALA A 167 -16.78 -15.98 9.86
C ALA A 167 -16.81 -14.45 9.67
N VAL A 168 -16.40 -13.71 10.68
CA VAL A 168 -16.28 -12.25 10.62
C VAL A 168 -15.22 -11.83 9.60
N PHE A 169 -14.05 -12.45 9.64
CA PHE A 169 -12.96 -12.15 8.70
C PHE A 169 -13.38 -12.41 7.24
N ARG A 170 -14.05 -13.54 6.95
CA ARG A 170 -14.57 -13.83 5.60
C ARG A 170 -15.64 -12.84 5.15
N ALA A 171 -16.55 -12.47 6.04
CA ALA A 171 -17.55 -11.46 5.74
C ALA A 171 -16.95 -10.10 5.41
N MET A 172 -15.86 -9.72 6.08
CA MET A 172 -15.17 -8.46 5.84
C MET A 172 -14.31 -8.47 4.58
N ASN A 173 -13.60 -9.57 4.29
CA ASN A 173 -12.75 -9.68 3.08
C ASN A 173 -13.57 -10.00 1.81
N ASP A 174 -14.78 -10.53 1.97
CA ASP A 174 -15.79 -10.79 0.93
C ASP A 174 -15.29 -11.64 -0.26
N VAL A 175 -14.38 -12.57 -0.04
CA VAL A 175 -13.85 -13.51 -1.05
C VAL A 175 -13.65 -14.93 -0.52
N ASP A 176 -14.30 -15.26 0.59
CA ASP A 176 -14.23 -16.57 1.23
C ASP A 176 -12.79 -17.02 1.58
N PHE A 177 -11.92 -16.09 1.94
CA PHE A 177 -10.54 -16.40 2.33
C PHE A 177 -10.45 -16.63 3.85
N PRO A 178 -9.96 -17.81 4.31
CA PRO A 178 -9.95 -18.13 5.73
C PRO A 178 -8.83 -17.40 6.50
N VAL A 179 -9.13 -16.98 7.73
CA VAL A 179 -8.20 -16.31 8.63
C VAL A 179 -6.95 -17.14 8.90
N ALA A 180 -7.10 -18.46 9.02
CA ALA A 180 -5.97 -19.39 9.28
C ALA A 180 -4.83 -19.27 8.25
N LYS A 181 -5.13 -18.93 7.00
CA LYS A 181 -4.10 -18.71 5.96
C LYS A 181 -3.32 -17.41 6.19
N VAL A 182 -3.96 -16.38 6.73
CA VAL A 182 -3.28 -15.12 7.09
C VAL A 182 -2.39 -15.37 8.31
N LEU A 183 -2.89 -16.08 9.33
CA LEU A 183 -2.12 -16.47 10.52
C LEU A 183 -0.87 -17.28 10.14
N GLY A 184 -1.01 -18.24 9.22
CA GLY A 184 0.13 -18.96 8.67
C GLY A 184 1.11 -18.07 7.89
N GLY A 185 0.64 -16.96 7.34
CA GLY A 185 1.48 -15.93 6.73
C GLY A 185 2.25 -15.12 7.76
N ILE A 186 1.63 -14.80 8.91
CA ILE A 186 2.28 -14.13 10.05
C ILE A 186 3.41 -14.99 10.59
N GLU A 187 3.16 -16.29 10.78
CA GLU A 187 4.17 -17.23 11.27
C GLU A 187 5.34 -17.33 10.29
N ALA A 188 5.09 -17.49 9.00
CA ALA A 188 6.14 -17.50 7.98
C ALA A 188 6.96 -16.20 7.94
N ALA A 189 6.32 -15.05 8.17
CA ALA A 189 7.03 -13.78 8.28
C ALA A 189 7.97 -13.75 9.49
N ARG A 190 7.51 -14.27 10.62
CA ARG A 190 8.31 -14.37 11.85
C ARG A 190 9.51 -15.32 11.65
N GLU A 191 9.27 -16.50 11.07
CA GLU A 191 10.32 -17.49 10.76
C GLU A 191 11.38 -16.94 9.78
N ALA A 192 10.95 -16.13 8.80
CA ALA A 192 11.84 -15.45 7.86
C ALA A 192 12.58 -14.23 8.46
N GLY A 193 12.37 -13.90 9.73
CA GLY A 193 13.01 -12.76 10.39
C GLY A 193 12.44 -11.38 10.00
N LEU A 194 11.26 -11.32 9.41
CA LEU A 194 10.55 -10.08 9.09
C LEU A 194 9.88 -9.51 10.35
N GLY A 195 10.61 -8.76 11.14
CA GLY A 195 10.10 -8.31 12.44
C GLY A 195 10.54 -6.91 12.85
N PRO A 196 9.78 -6.32 13.77
CA PRO A 196 8.53 -6.79 14.34
C PRO A 196 7.36 -6.77 13.33
N VAL A 197 6.52 -7.82 13.37
CA VAL A 197 5.28 -7.89 12.59
C VAL A 197 4.26 -6.92 13.20
N LYS A 198 3.68 -6.07 12.37
CA LYS A 198 2.59 -5.19 12.75
C LYS A 198 1.28 -5.69 12.16
N VAL A 199 0.23 -5.73 12.97
CA VAL A 199 -1.14 -5.98 12.52
C VAL A 199 -1.89 -4.64 12.48
N ASN A 200 -2.57 -4.38 11.36
CA ASN A 200 -3.54 -3.31 11.24
C ASN A 200 -4.93 -3.93 11.17
N MET A 201 -5.85 -3.41 11.97
CA MET A 201 -7.25 -3.79 12.00
C MET A 201 -8.11 -2.57 11.64
N VAL A 202 -9.07 -2.76 10.75
CA VAL A 202 -10.15 -1.81 10.53
C VAL A 202 -11.31 -2.21 11.43
N VAL A 203 -11.65 -1.35 12.37
CA VAL A 203 -12.76 -1.59 13.30
C VAL A 203 -14.04 -1.04 12.71
N LYS A 204 -15.04 -1.92 12.54
CA LYS A 204 -16.38 -1.59 12.03
C LYS A 204 -17.40 -1.89 13.10
N ARG A 205 -18.13 -0.85 13.55
CA ARG A 205 -19.19 -0.97 14.56
C ARG A 205 -20.24 -1.99 14.14
N GLY A 206 -20.67 -2.84 15.05
CA GLY A 206 -21.64 -3.91 14.82
C GLY A 206 -21.07 -5.09 14.03
N THR A 207 -19.74 -5.16 13.84
CA THR A 207 -19.10 -6.22 13.03
C THR A 207 -17.96 -6.89 13.78
N ASN A 208 -16.90 -6.15 14.14
CA ASN A 208 -15.69 -6.73 14.71
C ASN A 208 -15.10 -5.94 15.89
N GLU A 209 -15.84 -5.01 16.49
CA GLU A 209 -15.38 -4.26 17.66
C GLU A 209 -15.13 -5.12 18.89
N HIS A 210 -15.67 -6.33 18.93
CA HIS A 210 -15.43 -7.30 20.01
C HIS A 210 -14.07 -7.99 19.92
N ASP A 211 -13.34 -7.79 18.83
CA ASP A 211 -11.99 -8.33 18.62
C ASP A 211 -10.86 -7.36 19.08
N ILE A 212 -11.22 -6.23 19.69
CA ILE A 212 -10.25 -5.23 20.20
C ILE A 212 -9.63 -5.66 21.51
#